data_71e0b812a7eb09508b708a43557b7351
#
_entry.id   71e0b812a7eb09508b708a43557b7351
#
_cell.length_a   1.000
_cell.length_b   1.000
_cell.length_c   1.000
_cell.angle_alpha   90.00
_cell.angle_beta   90.00
_cell.angle_gamma   90.00
#
_symmetry.space_group_name_H-M   'P 1'
#
loop_
_entity.id
_entity.type
_entity.pdbx_description
1 polymer ?
#
loop_
_entity_poly.entity_id
_entity_poly.type
_entity_poly.pdbx_seq_one_letter_code
_entity_poly.pdbx_strand_id
1 'polypeptide(L)' 'MTILSNPFHVLGLTEDATPDDVRRAYRRLALKYHPDRNGSDPVARERFLAVKQAFEQL' A
#
# COMPACT_ATOMS: atom_id res chain seq x y z
N MET A 1 0.94 7.75 21.08
CA MET A 1 1.12 8.73 20.03
C MET A 1 0.88 8.10 18.66
N THR A 2 0.18 8.81 17.85
CA THR A 2 -0.12 8.30 16.52
C THR A 2 1.09 8.46 15.60
N ILE A 3 1.46 7.39 14.98
CA ILE A 3 2.49 7.41 13.97
C ILE A 3 1.79 7.53 12.64
N LEU A 4 1.99 8.63 11.99
CA LEU A 4 1.46 8.79 10.66
C LEU A 4 2.45 8.21 9.69
N SER A 5 2.13 7.06 9.18
CA SER A 5 2.99 6.45 8.18
C SER A 5 3.01 7.33 6.94
N ASN A 6 4.19 7.59 6.44
CA ASN A 6 4.33 8.32 5.20
C ASN A 6 3.75 7.45 4.09
N PRO A 7 2.74 7.92 3.35
CA PRO A 7 2.12 7.08 2.33
C PRO A 7 3.09 6.62 1.26
N PHE A 8 4.10 7.41 0.94
CA PHE A 8 5.12 6.95 0.00
C PHE A 8 5.86 5.75 0.54
N HIS A 9 6.21 5.78 1.82
CA HIS A 9 6.94 4.67 2.42
C HIS A 9 6.10 3.41 2.50
N VAL A 10 4.81 3.56 2.76
CA VAL A 10 3.91 2.40 2.80
C VAL A 10 3.90 1.70 1.46
N LEU A 11 4.01 2.46 0.38
CA LEU A 11 4.08 1.90 -0.97
C LEU A 11 5.49 1.50 -1.39
N GLY A 12 6.46 1.66 -0.50
CA GLY A 12 7.83 1.33 -0.81
C GLY A 12 8.51 2.35 -1.71
N LEU A 13 8.06 3.58 -1.66
CA LEU A 13 8.56 4.64 -2.53
C LEU A 13 9.23 5.74 -1.71
N THR A 14 9.98 6.58 -2.40
CA THR A 14 10.51 7.80 -1.82
C THR A 14 9.56 8.95 -2.14
N GLU A 15 9.79 10.09 -1.48
CA GLU A 15 8.84 11.21 -1.59
C GLU A 15 8.91 11.92 -2.94
N ASP A 16 9.92 11.62 -3.73
CA ASP A 16 10.04 12.20 -5.07
C ASP A 16 9.41 11.30 -6.15
N ALA A 17 8.65 10.28 -5.74
CA ALA A 17 8.00 9.39 -6.68
C ALA A 17 6.98 10.15 -7.52
N THR A 18 6.92 9.78 -8.79
CA THR A 18 5.93 10.39 -9.70
C THR A 18 4.57 9.75 -9.50
N PRO A 19 3.49 10.39 -10.00
CA PRO A 19 2.17 9.76 -9.93
C PRO A 19 2.13 8.38 -10.60
N ASP A 20 2.89 8.18 -11.67
CA ASP A 20 2.97 6.88 -12.30
C ASP A 20 3.63 5.85 -11.39
N ASP A 21 4.69 6.26 -10.68
CA ASP A 21 5.35 5.38 -9.72
C ASP A 21 4.38 4.96 -8.64
N VAL A 22 3.59 5.89 -8.16
CA VAL A 22 2.60 5.63 -7.13
C VAL A 22 1.58 4.59 -7.61
N ARG A 23 1.05 4.78 -8.81
CA ARG A 23 0.05 3.85 -9.35
C ARG A 23 0.63 2.47 -9.56
N ARG A 24 1.86 2.39 -10.05
CA ARG A 24 2.51 1.09 -10.25
C ARG A 24 2.75 0.37 -8.94
N ALA A 25 3.23 1.11 -7.95
CA ALA A 25 3.49 0.52 -6.63
C ALA A 25 2.19 0.04 -5.99
N TYR A 26 1.14 0.85 -6.08
CA TYR A 26 -0.16 0.46 -5.54
C TYR A 26 -0.67 -0.82 -6.20
N ARG A 27 -0.61 -0.87 -7.53
CA ARG A 27 -1.11 -2.03 -8.25
C ARG A 27 -0.34 -3.28 -7.88
N ARG A 28 0.98 -3.17 -7.80
CA ARG A 28 1.81 -4.31 -7.43
C ARG A 28 1.50 -4.82 -6.04
N LEU A 29 1.40 -3.90 -5.08
CA LEU A 29 1.15 -4.29 -3.70
C LEU A 29 -0.28 -4.76 -3.49
N ALA A 30 -1.22 -4.16 -4.19
CA ALA A 30 -2.61 -4.60 -4.10
C ALA A 30 -2.75 -6.04 -4.59
N LEU A 31 -2.05 -6.40 -5.65
CA LEU A 31 -2.08 -7.78 -6.11
C LEU A 31 -1.38 -8.71 -5.13
N LYS A 32 -0.28 -8.26 -4.55
CA LYS A 32 0.47 -9.09 -3.62
C LYS A 32 -0.33 -9.45 -2.38
N TYR A 33 -1.11 -8.50 -1.88
CA TYR A 33 -1.85 -8.69 -0.63
C TYR A 33 -3.34 -8.89 -0.83
N HIS A 34 -3.77 -9.07 -2.07
CA HIS A 34 -5.19 -9.19 -2.36
C HIS A 34 -5.81 -10.39 -1.63
N PRO A 35 -7.01 -10.22 -1.06
CA PRO A 35 -7.67 -11.31 -0.32
C PRO A 35 -7.84 -12.59 -1.13
N ASP A 36 -8.08 -12.47 -2.43
CA ASP A 36 -8.26 -13.65 -3.27
C ASP A 36 -7.00 -14.50 -3.34
N ARG A 37 -5.83 -13.87 -3.19
CA ARG A 37 -4.57 -14.60 -3.24
C ARG A 37 -4.13 -15.12 -1.88
N ASN A 38 -4.51 -14.40 -0.83
CA ASN A 38 -4.01 -14.67 0.50
C ASN A 38 -5.04 -15.27 1.42
N GLY A 39 -6.23 -15.48 0.91
CA GLY A 39 -7.31 -16.09 1.67
C GLY A 39 -7.63 -15.29 2.92
N SER A 40 -7.60 -15.97 4.04
CA SER A 40 -7.96 -15.33 5.30
C SER A 40 -6.76 -14.90 6.13
N ASP A 41 -5.61 -14.71 5.49
CA ASP A 41 -4.41 -14.27 6.19
C ASP A 41 -4.63 -12.85 6.74
N PRO A 42 -4.69 -12.69 8.08
CA PRO A 42 -4.96 -11.36 8.65
C PRO A 42 -3.84 -10.36 8.40
N VAL A 43 -2.60 -10.82 8.31
CA VAL A 43 -1.47 -9.92 8.05
C VAL A 43 -1.57 -9.34 6.65
N ALA A 44 -1.88 -10.19 5.66
CA ALA A 44 -2.04 -9.72 4.29
C ALA A 44 -3.20 -8.75 4.18
N ARG A 45 -4.28 -9.01 4.90
CA ARG A 45 -5.44 -8.13 4.91
C ARG A 45 -5.09 -6.75 5.47
N GLU A 46 -4.36 -6.72 6.57
CA GLU A 46 -3.93 -5.44 7.15
C GLU A 46 -3.06 -4.67 6.19
N ARG A 47 -2.14 -5.36 5.54
CA ARG A 47 -1.26 -4.70 4.60
C ARG A 47 -2.01 -4.18 3.39
N PHE A 48 -2.98 -4.94 2.93
CA PHE A 48 -3.82 -4.49 1.81
C PHE A 48 -4.54 -3.20 2.17
N LEU A 49 -5.12 -3.14 3.37
CA LEU A 49 -5.81 -1.93 3.81
C LEU A 49 -4.85 -0.75 3.96
N ALA A 50 -3.65 -1.00 4.48
CA ALA A 50 -2.66 0.06 4.62
C ALA A 50 -2.25 0.61 3.26
N VAL A 51 -2.05 -0.27 2.29
CA VAL A 51 -1.69 0.14 0.94
C VAL A 51 -2.81 0.98 0.32
N LYS A 52 -4.04 0.53 0.49
CA LYS A 52 -5.18 1.25 -0.06
C LYS A 52 -5.30 2.64 0.55
N GLN A 53 -5.16 2.73 1.87
CA GLN A 53 -5.24 4.02 2.55
C GLN A 53 -4.12 4.95 2.13
N ALA A 54 -2.92 4.42 1.98
CA ALA A 54 -1.79 5.23 1.55
C ALA A 54 -2.04 5.79 0.14
N PHE A 55 -2.56 4.95 -0.75
CA PHE A 55 -2.85 5.39 -2.11
C PHE A 55 -3.90 6.50 -2.11
N GLU A 56 -4.90 6.41 -1.25
CA GLU A 56 -5.95 7.40 -1.18
C GLU A 56 -5.46 8.76 -0.69
N GLN A 57 -4.33 8.79 -0.01
CA GLN A 57 -3.74 10.04 0.45
C GLN A 57 -2.87 10.70 -0.61
N LEU A 58 -2.59 10.03 -1.67
CA LEU A 58 -1.76 10.54 -2.74
C LEU A 58 -2.59 10.88 -3.96
#